data_0aecc9871a54adda99ec2974250b3040
#
_entry.id   0aecc9871a54adda99ec2974250b3040
#
_cell.length_a   1.000
_cell.length_b   1.000
_cell.length_c   1.000
_cell.angle_alpha   90.00
_cell.angle_beta   90.00
_cell.angle_gamma   90.00
#
_symmetry.space_group_name_H-M   'P 1'
#
loop_
_entity.id
_entity.type
_entity.pdbx_description
1 polymer ?
#
loop_
_entity_poly.entity_id
_entity_poly.type
_entity_poly.pdbx_seq_one_letter_code
_entity_poly.pdbx_strand_id
1 'polypeptide(L)'
;MLHWIITVGFVCAWGVLAVVWIAGAFSTKSTARRASYASRLVLFVPLLCVGLLVSTHIIRPDWLVMRLSSNAPAIELLGLALTVLGCLFAVWARFTLGSNWSGLPDVKREHELIVKGPYKLVRHPIYTGLLLALAGSAVADGRSGWAMIWLLVLVSYVVKIRQEEQLMMQTFPQDYAAYRRRVKALIPGVF
;
A
#
# COMPACT_ATOMS: atom_id res chain seq x y z
N MET A 1 -21.83 -20.75 5.21
CA MET A 1 -22.24 -19.40 5.65
C MET A 1 -21.05 -18.54 6.07
N LEU A 2 -20.20 -18.97 6.99
CA LEU A 2 -19.04 -18.19 7.48
C LEU A 2 -18.07 -17.78 6.36
N HIS A 3 -17.64 -18.72 5.50
CA HIS A 3 -16.74 -18.43 4.38
C HIS A 3 -17.30 -17.36 3.43
N TRP A 4 -18.59 -17.38 3.14
CA TRP A 4 -19.23 -16.36 2.32
C TRP A 4 -19.19 -14.97 2.99
N ILE A 5 -19.44 -14.90 4.31
CA ILE A 5 -19.34 -13.64 5.08
C ILE A 5 -17.91 -13.08 5.01
N ILE A 6 -16.90 -13.95 5.18
CA ILE A 6 -15.50 -13.57 5.10
C ILE A 6 -15.16 -13.03 3.70
N THR A 7 -15.59 -13.71 2.65
CA THR A 7 -15.40 -13.28 1.25
C THR A 7 -16.01 -11.91 0.99
N VAL A 8 -17.26 -11.69 1.42
CA VAL A 8 -17.93 -10.39 1.34
C VAL A 8 -17.14 -9.32 2.11
N GLY A 9 -16.63 -9.65 3.28
CA GLY A 9 -15.78 -8.75 4.07
C GLY A 9 -14.54 -8.27 3.31
N PHE A 10 -13.82 -9.17 2.61
CA PHE A 10 -12.70 -8.80 1.74
C PHE A 10 -13.13 -7.90 0.58
N VAL A 11 -14.20 -8.26 -0.11
CA VAL A 11 -14.73 -7.46 -1.23
C VAL A 11 -15.11 -6.06 -0.75
N CYS A 12 -15.75 -5.93 0.40
CA CYS A 12 -16.12 -4.64 0.97
C CYS A 12 -14.87 -3.83 1.36
N ALA A 13 -13.88 -4.43 2.04
CA ALA A 13 -12.69 -3.73 2.48
C ALA A 13 -11.89 -3.15 1.29
N TRP A 14 -11.60 -3.96 0.28
CA TRP A 14 -10.92 -3.54 -0.93
C TRP A 14 -11.77 -2.61 -1.80
N GLY A 15 -13.09 -2.84 -1.86
CA GLY A 15 -14.04 -2.00 -2.59
C GLY A 15 -14.11 -0.58 -2.02
N VAL A 16 -14.21 -0.42 -0.70
CA VAL A 16 -14.17 0.88 -0.03
C VAL A 16 -12.84 1.59 -0.30
N LEU A 17 -11.72 0.88 -0.20
CA LEU A 17 -10.41 1.44 -0.52
C LEU A 17 -10.37 1.95 -1.97
N ALA A 18 -10.82 1.14 -2.94
CA ALA A 18 -10.85 1.52 -4.35
C ALA A 18 -11.72 2.76 -4.60
N VAL A 19 -12.91 2.84 -4.01
CA VAL A 19 -13.80 4.01 -4.11
C VAL A 19 -13.11 5.27 -3.57
N VAL A 20 -12.47 5.19 -2.40
CA VAL A 20 -11.74 6.32 -1.81
C VAL A 20 -10.59 6.77 -2.72
N TRP A 21 -9.87 5.83 -3.35
CA TRP A 21 -8.78 6.16 -4.28
C TRP A 21 -9.30 6.84 -5.56
N ILE A 22 -10.35 6.30 -6.17
CA ILE A 22 -10.97 6.86 -7.37
C ILE A 22 -11.51 8.27 -7.07
N ALA A 23 -12.32 8.41 -6.02
CA ALA A 23 -12.87 9.72 -5.63
C ALA A 23 -11.76 10.73 -5.32
N GLY A 24 -10.71 10.29 -4.61
CA GLY A 24 -9.59 11.13 -4.26
C GLY A 24 -8.70 11.53 -5.44
N ALA A 25 -8.71 10.79 -6.55
CA ALA A 25 -7.92 11.13 -7.74
C ALA A 25 -8.40 12.45 -8.40
N PHE A 26 -9.69 12.77 -8.27
CA PHE A 26 -10.27 14.00 -8.82
C PHE A 26 -10.03 15.24 -7.95
N SER A 27 -9.55 15.10 -6.71
CA SER A 27 -9.36 16.20 -5.74
C SER A 27 -7.89 16.56 -5.48
N THR A 28 -6.98 16.21 -6.39
CA THR A 28 -5.54 16.47 -6.22
C THR A 28 -5.12 17.81 -6.78
N LYS A 29 -4.17 18.50 -6.10
CA LYS A 29 -3.51 19.72 -6.59
C LYS A 29 -2.79 19.45 -7.93
N SER A 30 -2.62 20.50 -8.75
CA SER A 30 -1.85 20.40 -10.00
C SER A 30 -0.38 20.05 -9.72
N THR A 31 0.21 19.25 -10.62
CA THR A 31 1.60 18.79 -10.49
C THR A 31 2.57 19.85 -11.00
N ALA A 32 3.53 20.26 -10.17
CA ALA A 32 4.60 21.19 -10.54
C ALA A 32 5.79 20.46 -11.18
N ARG A 33 6.15 19.28 -10.67
CA ARG A 33 7.25 18.45 -11.19
C ARG A 33 6.78 16.99 -11.30
N ARG A 34 6.94 16.38 -12.47
CA ARG A 34 6.49 15.02 -12.77
C ARG A 34 7.58 13.99 -12.46
N ALA A 35 7.16 12.83 -11.98
CA ALA A 35 8.03 11.65 -11.83
C ALA A 35 8.58 11.14 -13.17
N SER A 36 9.73 10.50 -13.11
CA SER A 36 10.34 9.84 -14.28
C SER A 36 9.51 8.64 -14.76
N TYR A 37 9.73 8.20 -16.00
CA TYR A 37 9.11 6.99 -16.55
C TYR A 37 9.45 5.74 -15.72
N ALA A 38 10.67 5.64 -15.19
CA ALA A 38 11.09 4.53 -14.33
C ALA A 38 10.21 4.43 -13.06
N SER A 39 9.84 5.55 -12.45
CA SER A 39 8.93 5.58 -11.29
C SER A 39 7.53 5.07 -11.60
N ARG A 40 7.07 5.24 -12.85
CA ARG A 40 5.76 4.72 -13.30
C ARG A 40 5.82 3.20 -13.46
N LEU A 41 6.88 2.66 -14.05
CA LEU A 41 7.06 1.22 -14.23
C LEU A 41 7.06 0.48 -12.88
N VAL A 42 7.70 1.02 -11.86
CA VAL A 42 7.71 0.44 -10.49
C VAL A 42 6.29 0.30 -9.91
N LEU A 43 5.34 1.14 -10.32
CA LEU A 43 3.94 1.04 -9.89
C LEU A 43 3.14 0.01 -10.71
N PHE A 44 3.42 -0.08 -12.01
CA PHE A 44 2.67 -0.97 -12.90
C PHE A 44 3.12 -2.44 -12.78
N VAL A 45 4.39 -2.69 -12.44
CA VAL A 45 4.91 -4.06 -12.29
C VAL A 45 4.15 -4.87 -11.23
N PRO A 46 3.90 -4.39 -10.00
CA PRO A 46 3.11 -5.13 -9.02
C PRO A 46 1.67 -5.36 -9.48
N LEU A 47 1.03 -4.36 -10.10
CA LEU A 47 -0.33 -4.47 -10.62
C LEU A 47 -0.39 -5.50 -11.76
N LEU A 48 0.59 -5.51 -12.65
CA LEU A 48 0.71 -6.51 -13.71
C LEU A 48 0.94 -7.90 -13.12
N CYS A 49 1.82 -8.04 -12.13
CA CYS A 49 2.05 -9.31 -11.44
C CYS A 49 0.78 -9.81 -10.73
N VAL A 50 0.04 -8.93 -10.04
CA VAL A 50 -1.26 -9.28 -9.43
C VAL A 50 -2.26 -9.69 -10.51
N GLY A 51 -2.36 -8.93 -11.60
CA GLY A 51 -3.24 -9.25 -12.73
C GLY A 51 -2.91 -10.59 -13.37
N LEU A 52 -1.62 -10.85 -13.62
CA LEU A 52 -1.15 -12.12 -14.17
C LEU A 52 -1.41 -13.29 -13.21
N LEU A 53 -1.20 -13.13 -11.93
CA LEU A 53 -1.43 -14.18 -10.92
C LEU A 53 -2.93 -14.43 -10.68
N VAL A 54 -3.77 -13.41 -10.75
CA VAL A 54 -5.24 -13.57 -10.68
C VAL A 54 -5.78 -14.19 -11.97
N SER A 55 -5.23 -13.84 -13.13
CA SER A 55 -5.62 -14.41 -14.44
C SER A 55 -5.06 -15.81 -14.71
N THR A 56 -4.21 -16.37 -13.83
CA THR A 56 -3.50 -17.64 -14.02
C THR A 56 -4.36 -18.89 -13.94
N HIS A 57 -5.44 -18.91 -14.68
CA HIS A 57 -5.91 -20.21 -15.21
C HIS A 57 -4.92 -20.80 -16.27
N ILE A 58 -3.96 -20.02 -16.77
CA ILE A 58 -3.05 -20.37 -17.87
C ILE A 58 -1.70 -20.89 -17.38
N ILE A 59 -1.15 -20.37 -16.27
CA ILE A 59 0.15 -20.81 -15.73
C ILE A 59 -0.03 -21.02 -14.22
N ARG A 60 -0.17 -22.28 -13.80
CA ARG A 60 -0.22 -22.69 -12.40
C ARG A 60 0.94 -23.61 -12.06
N PRO A 61 2.17 -23.11 -11.93
CA PRO A 61 3.21 -23.96 -11.38
C PRO A 61 2.82 -24.36 -9.96
N ASP A 62 3.01 -25.62 -9.61
CA ASP A 62 2.56 -26.21 -8.33
C ASP A 62 3.04 -25.43 -7.12
N TRP A 63 4.24 -24.86 -7.21
CA TRP A 63 4.80 -24.05 -6.13
C TRP A 63 4.05 -22.72 -5.86
N LEU A 64 3.32 -22.14 -6.85
CA LEU A 64 2.50 -20.93 -6.66
C LEU A 64 1.20 -21.21 -5.92
N VAL A 65 0.68 -22.43 -6.05
CA VAL A 65 -0.58 -22.85 -5.42
C VAL A 65 -0.37 -23.66 -4.16
N MET A 66 0.90 -23.93 -3.81
CA MET A 66 1.26 -24.64 -2.58
C MET A 66 0.72 -23.88 -1.37
N ARG A 67 0.03 -24.58 -0.49
CA ARG A 67 -0.49 -23.98 0.74
C ARG A 67 0.57 -23.91 1.82
N LEU A 68 0.72 -22.72 2.37
CA LEU A 68 1.62 -22.43 3.49
C LEU A 68 0.88 -22.40 4.83
N SER A 69 -0.45 -22.28 4.80
CA SER A 69 -1.29 -22.28 6.01
C SER A 69 -2.54 -23.15 5.84
N SER A 70 -3.14 -23.54 6.96
CA SER A 70 -4.39 -24.29 6.97
C SER A 70 -5.60 -23.41 6.62
N ASN A 71 -6.69 -24.04 6.13
CA ASN A 71 -7.99 -23.38 5.89
C ASN A 71 -8.81 -23.20 7.18
N ALA A 72 -8.16 -23.05 8.34
CA ALA A 72 -8.89 -22.85 9.56
C ALA A 72 -9.64 -21.52 9.54
N PRO A 73 -10.93 -21.48 9.89
CA PRO A 73 -11.72 -20.24 9.91
C PRO A 73 -11.08 -19.13 10.75
N ALA A 74 -10.35 -19.50 11.80
CA ALA A 74 -9.63 -18.55 12.63
C ALA A 74 -8.51 -17.81 11.85
N ILE A 75 -7.82 -18.49 10.93
CA ILE A 75 -6.79 -17.89 10.07
C ILE A 75 -7.43 -16.97 9.03
N GLU A 76 -8.54 -17.39 8.42
CA GLU A 76 -9.29 -16.55 7.48
C GLU A 76 -9.81 -15.27 8.17
N LEU A 77 -10.35 -15.38 9.38
CA LEU A 77 -10.81 -14.24 10.17
C LEU A 77 -9.66 -13.31 10.58
N LEU A 78 -8.53 -13.87 11.00
CA LEU A 78 -7.33 -13.08 11.29
C LEU A 78 -6.87 -12.32 10.04
N GLY A 79 -6.81 -13.00 8.90
CA GLY A 79 -6.46 -12.36 7.62
C GLY A 79 -7.43 -11.25 7.24
N LEU A 80 -8.73 -11.45 7.40
CA LEU A 80 -9.75 -10.41 7.17
C LEU A 80 -9.54 -9.22 8.12
N ALA A 81 -9.32 -9.47 9.42
CA ALA A 81 -9.10 -8.40 10.39
C ALA A 81 -7.86 -7.55 10.02
N LEU A 82 -6.74 -8.19 9.66
CA LEU A 82 -5.53 -7.49 9.20
C LEU A 82 -5.79 -6.68 7.91
N THR A 83 -6.57 -7.24 6.97
CA THR A 83 -6.93 -6.54 5.73
C THR A 83 -7.77 -5.30 6.01
N VAL A 84 -8.79 -5.43 6.85
CA VAL A 84 -9.66 -4.30 7.24
C VAL A 84 -8.85 -3.21 7.95
N LEU A 85 -8.03 -3.58 8.94
CA LEU A 85 -7.17 -2.64 9.66
C LEU A 85 -6.19 -1.93 8.71
N GLY A 86 -5.58 -2.65 7.77
CA GLY A 86 -4.68 -2.08 6.77
C GLY A 86 -5.40 -1.09 5.84
N CYS A 87 -6.59 -1.45 5.34
CA CYS A 87 -7.41 -0.58 4.51
C CYS A 87 -7.84 0.69 5.27
N LEU A 88 -8.32 0.56 6.51
CA LEU A 88 -8.70 1.71 7.34
C LEU A 88 -7.52 2.64 7.61
N PHE A 89 -6.34 2.08 7.90
CA PHE A 89 -5.13 2.87 8.13
C PHE A 89 -4.69 3.62 6.85
N ALA A 90 -4.73 2.98 5.70
CA ALA A 90 -4.44 3.59 4.41
C ALA A 90 -5.45 4.71 4.06
N VAL A 91 -6.73 4.47 4.30
CA VAL A 91 -7.80 5.46 4.09
C VAL A 91 -7.62 6.67 5.02
N TRP A 92 -7.34 6.44 6.30
CA TRP A 92 -7.03 7.54 7.23
C TRP A 92 -5.83 8.37 6.76
N ALA A 93 -4.76 7.70 6.33
CA ALA A 93 -3.59 8.37 5.77
C ALA A 93 -3.92 9.18 4.51
N ARG A 94 -4.73 8.61 3.61
CA ARG A 94 -5.17 9.30 2.38
C ARG A 94 -5.96 10.57 2.68
N PHE A 95 -6.91 10.52 3.61
CA PHE A 95 -7.67 11.71 4.03
C PHE A 95 -6.78 12.76 4.72
N THR A 96 -5.84 12.32 5.56
CA THR A 96 -4.90 13.25 6.22
C THR A 96 -4.02 13.99 5.22
N LEU A 97 -3.60 13.33 4.13
CA LEU A 97 -2.80 13.95 3.06
C LEU A 97 -3.63 14.89 2.19
N GLY A 98 -4.91 14.60 2.01
CA GLY A 98 -5.85 15.44 1.27
C GLY A 98 -5.41 15.69 -0.17
N SER A 99 -5.44 16.96 -0.61
CA SER A 99 -5.06 17.38 -1.96
C SER A 99 -3.55 17.31 -2.26
N ASN A 100 -2.69 17.15 -1.23
CA ASN A 100 -1.25 16.96 -1.39
C ASN A 100 -0.91 15.53 -1.89
N TRP A 101 -1.88 14.62 -1.91
CA TRP A 101 -1.65 13.26 -2.40
C TRP A 101 -1.29 13.21 -3.89
N SER A 102 -0.33 12.36 -4.23
CA SER A 102 -0.01 11.98 -5.60
C SER A 102 0.18 10.45 -5.69
N GLY A 103 -0.32 9.84 -6.75
CA GLY A 103 -0.06 8.43 -7.07
C GLY A 103 1.39 8.18 -7.53
N LEU A 104 2.08 9.23 -7.94
CA LEU A 104 3.48 9.23 -8.41
C LEU A 104 4.32 10.10 -7.47
N PRO A 105 5.67 9.92 -7.44
CA PRO A 105 6.57 10.80 -6.71
C PRO A 105 6.64 12.19 -7.40
N ASP A 106 5.60 12.98 -7.20
CA ASP A 106 5.43 14.31 -7.81
C ASP A 106 5.41 15.39 -6.72
N VAL A 107 6.00 16.55 -7.02
CA VAL A 107 5.81 17.77 -6.20
C VAL A 107 4.59 18.51 -6.71
N LYS A 108 3.64 18.74 -5.84
CA LYS A 108 2.46 19.57 -6.13
C LYS A 108 2.80 21.05 -6.03
N ARG A 109 2.04 21.91 -6.74
CA ARG A 109 2.10 23.36 -6.49
C ARG A 109 1.62 23.61 -5.05
N GLU A 110 2.32 24.49 -4.32
CA GLU A 110 2.05 24.78 -2.90
C GLU A 110 2.06 23.48 -2.05
N HIS A 111 3.09 22.62 -2.27
CA HIS A 111 3.24 21.38 -1.53
C HIS A 111 3.54 21.67 -0.06
N GLU A 112 2.80 21.02 0.84
CA GLU A 112 2.99 21.13 2.28
C GLU A 112 3.53 19.82 2.84
N LEU A 113 4.47 19.91 3.78
CA LEU A 113 4.96 18.74 4.51
C LEU A 113 3.95 18.34 5.58
N ILE A 114 3.22 17.25 5.35
CA ILE A 114 2.22 16.74 6.27
C ILE A 114 2.88 15.79 7.29
N VAL A 115 2.86 16.19 8.57
CA VAL A 115 3.46 15.44 9.70
C VAL A 115 2.45 15.14 10.82
N LYS A 116 1.15 15.20 10.52
CA LYS A 116 0.04 14.97 11.46
C LYS A 116 -0.66 13.64 11.25
N GLY A 117 -1.53 13.26 12.20
CA GLY A 117 -2.30 12.01 12.11
C GLY A 117 -1.37 10.80 12.00
N PRO A 118 -1.63 9.85 11.07
CA PRO A 118 -0.83 8.64 10.90
C PRO A 118 0.61 8.93 10.46
N TYR A 119 0.89 10.12 9.89
CA TYR A 119 2.24 10.59 9.54
C TYR A 119 3.11 10.89 10.77
N LYS A 120 2.54 10.94 11.99
CA LYS A 120 3.31 10.94 13.24
C LYS A 120 3.86 9.56 13.60
N LEU A 121 3.23 8.49 13.13
CA LEU A 121 3.60 7.10 13.45
C LEU A 121 4.66 6.58 12.47
N VAL A 122 4.42 6.78 11.18
CA VAL A 122 5.33 6.39 10.08
C VAL A 122 5.26 7.45 8.98
N ARG A 123 6.35 7.57 8.20
CA ARG A 123 6.43 8.56 7.12
C ARG A 123 5.59 8.17 5.89
N HIS A 124 5.36 6.84 5.68
CA HIS A 124 4.61 6.30 4.54
C HIS A 124 3.41 5.46 4.99
N PRO A 125 2.44 6.04 5.73
CA PRO A 125 1.35 5.28 6.34
C PRO A 125 0.41 4.65 5.31
N ILE A 126 0.28 5.23 4.12
CA ILE A 126 -0.48 4.62 3.01
C ILE A 126 0.15 3.27 2.64
N TYR A 127 1.48 3.22 2.45
CA TYR A 127 2.17 1.97 2.08
C TYR A 127 2.15 0.95 3.22
N THR A 128 2.30 1.39 4.45
CA THR A 128 2.13 0.54 5.64
C THR A 128 0.76 -0.12 5.66
N GLY A 129 -0.30 0.67 5.47
CA GLY A 129 -1.67 0.15 5.45
C GLY A 129 -1.91 -0.83 4.29
N LEU A 130 -1.45 -0.51 3.09
CA LEU A 130 -1.60 -1.39 1.93
C LEU A 130 -0.81 -2.70 2.07
N LEU A 131 0.42 -2.64 2.61
CA LEU A 131 1.22 -3.85 2.90
C LEU A 131 0.56 -4.72 3.97
N LEU A 132 -0.03 -4.11 5.01
CA LEU A 132 -0.77 -4.83 6.04
C LEU A 132 -2.03 -5.49 5.46
N ALA A 133 -2.78 -4.78 4.62
CA ALA A 133 -3.98 -5.31 3.96
C ALA A 133 -3.64 -6.49 3.03
N LEU A 134 -2.57 -6.37 2.24
CA LEU A 134 -2.09 -7.46 1.39
C LEU A 134 -1.58 -8.65 2.21
N ALA A 135 -0.87 -8.41 3.31
CA ALA A 135 -0.42 -9.47 4.22
C ALA A 135 -1.63 -10.21 4.83
N GLY A 136 -2.66 -9.49 5.25
CA GLY A 136 -3.92 -10.09 5.73
C GLY A 136 -4.58 -10.96 4.66
N SER A 137 -4.66 -10.48 3.42
CA SER A 137 -5.21 -11.25 2.30
C SER A 137 -4.37 -12.50 2.00
N ALA A 138 -3.03 -12.38 2.07
CA ALA A 138 -2.12 -13.51 1.91
C ALA A 138 -2.28 -14.57 3.02
N VAL A 139 -2.45 -14.15 4.26
CA VAL A 139 -2.69 -15.03 5.41
C VAL A 139 -4.00 -15.79 5.24
N ALA A 140 -5.08 -15.11 4.83
CA ALA A 140 -6.38 -15.73 4.65
C ALA A 140 -6.41 -16.73 3.50
N ASP A 141 -5.80 -16.40 2.36
CA ASP A 141 -5.72 -17.31 1.21
C ASP A 141 -4.75 -18.48 1.47
N GLY A 142 -3.65 -18.22 2.14
CA GLY A 142 -2.66 -19.22 2.58
C GLY A 142 -1.81 -19.81 1.47
N ARG A 143 -1.90 -19.36 0.21
CA ARG A 143 -1.08 -19.84 -0.91
C ARG A 143 0.23 -19.05 -1.05
N SER A 144 1.30 -19.76 -1.44
CA SER A 144 2.64 -19.20 -1.62
C SER A 144 2.69 -18.06 -2.65
N GLY A 145 1.84 -18.09 -3.67
CA GLY A 145 1.73 -17.04 -4.66
C GLY A 145 1.39 -15.67 -4.03
N TRP A 146 0.55 -15.62 -3.02
CA TRP A 146 0.23 -14.39 -2.31
C TRP A 146 1.41 -13.85 -1.51
N ALA A 147 2.21 -14.73 -0.89
CA ALA A 147 3.43 -14.32 -0.20
C ALA A 147 4.44 -13.71 -1.18
N MET A 148 4.56 -14.27 -2.38
CA MET A 148 5.40 -13.71 -3.45
C MET A 148 4.90 -12.35 -3.93
N ILE A 149 3.59 -12.19 -4.15
CA ILE A 149 2.99 -10.91 -4.51
C ILE A 149 3.32 -9.88 -3.44
N TRP A 150 3.12 -10.22 -2.18
CA TRP A 150 3.40 -9.32 -1.06
C TRP A 150 4.87 -8.86 -1.06
N LEU A 151 5.81 -9.79 -1.27
CA LEU A 151 7.23 -9.47 -1.34
C LEU A 151 7.57 -8.53 -2.51
N LEU A 152 7.00 -8.78 -3.69
CA LEU A 152 7.19 -7.93 -4.87
C LEU A 152 6.66 -6.51 -4.62
N VAL A 153 5.48 -6.39 -4.00
CA VAL A 153 4.90 -5.09 -3.63
C VAL A 153 5.76 -4.39 -2.59
N LEU A 154 6.27 -5.11 -1.59
CA LEU A 154 7.18 -4.55 -0.58
C LEU A 154 8.44 -3.97 -1.22
N VAL A 155 9.11 -4.74 -2.11
CA VAL A 155 10.31 -4.28 -2.83
C VAL A 155 9.99 -3.03 -3.66
N SER A 156 8.87 -3.04 -4.37
CA SER A 156 8.43 -1.89 -5.18
C SER A 156 8.19 -0.65 -4.32
N TYR A 157 7.58 -0.80 -3.14
CA TYR A 157 7.37 0.32 -2.22
C TYR A 157 8.67 0.83 -1.61
N VAL A 158 9.63 -0.05 -1.28
CA VAL A 158 10.95 0.37 -0.79
C VAL A 158 11.67 1.24 -1.84
N VAL A 159 11.63 0.85 -3.12
CA VAL A 159 12.19 1.66 -4.21
C VAL A 159 11.46 3.00 -4.33
N LYS A 160 10.13 2.99 -4.30
CA LYS A 160 9.31 4.20 -4.40
C LYS A 160 9.54 5.14 -3.21
N ILE A 161 9.60 4.63 -1.99
CA ILE A 161 9.91 5.38 -0.78
C ILE A 161 11.24 6.14 -0.94
N ARG A 162 12.29 5.47 -1.42
CA ARG A 162 13.59 6.11 -1.64
C ARG A 162 13.50 7.30 -2.59
N GLN A 163 12.73 7.16 -3.68
CA GLN A 163 12.51 8.23 -4.66
C GLN A 163 11.72 9.40 -4.06
N GLU A 164 10.65 9.11 -3.32
CA GLU A 164 9.83 10.12 -2.65
C GLU A 164 10.62 10.86 -1.57
N GLU A 165 11.40 10.15 -0.75
CA GLU A 165 12.25 10.77 0.28
C GLU A 165 13.36 11.65 -0.31
N GLN A 166 13.96 11.24 -1.43
CA GLN A 166 14.92 12.10 -2.14
C GLN A 166 14.26 13.39 -2.63
N LEU A 167 13.05 13.29 -3.17
CA LEU A 167 12.30 14.45 -3.63
C LEU A 167 11.89 15.36 -2.47
N MET A 168 11.45 14.80 -1.34
CA MET A 168 11.11 15.56 -0.14
C MET A 168 12.34 16.25 0.48
N MET A 169 13.51 15.61 0.48
CA MET A 169 14.75 16.23 0.92
C MET A 169 15.18 17.40 0.03
N GLN A 170 14.88 17.36 -1.27
CA GLN A 170 15.13 18.49 -2.18
C GLN A 170 14.13 19.62 -1.99
N THR A 171 12.87 19.30 -1.64
CA THR A 171 11.79 20.28 -1.49
C THR A 171 11.79 20.93 -0.11
N PHE A 172 12.08 20.16 0.94
CA PHE A 172 12.06 20.59 2.35
C PHE A 172 13.35 20.16 3.07
N PRO A 173 14.53 20.71 2.73
CA PRO A 173 15.82 20.16 3.20
C PRO A 173 15.93 20.07 4.72
N GLN A 174 15.51 21.10 5.43
CA GLN A 174 15.62 21.19 6.90
C GLN A 174 14.48 20.45 7.61
N ASP A 175 13.24 20.74 7.22
CA ASP A 175 12.06 20.21 7.88
C ASP A 175 11.91 18.69 7.68
N TYR A 176 12.13 18.21 6.45
CA TYR A 176 12.06 16.78 6.16
C TYR A 176 13.22 16.01 6.81
N ALA A 177 14.42 16.58 6.87
CA ALA A 177 15.54 15.97 7.58
C ALA A 177 15.25 15.82 9.09
N ALA A 178 14.65 16.82 9.72
CA ALA A 178 14.21 16.78 11.12
C ALA A 178 13.10 15.74 11.35
N TYR A 179 12.13 15.67 10.45
CA TYR A 179 11.04 14.70 10.47
C TYR A 179 11.56 13.27 10.34
N ARG A 180 12.45 13.00 9.36
CA ARG A 180 13.05 11.70 9.10
C ARG A 180 13.83 11.13 10.28
N ARG A 181 14.49 11.99 11.09
CA ARG A 181 15.18 11.55 12.30
C ARG A 181 14.24 11.03 13.38
N ARG A 182 13.01 11.57 13.47
CA ARG A 182 12.04 11.25 14.53
C ARG A 182 11.08 10.13 14.17
N VAL A 183 10.70 10.03 12.90
CA VAL A 183 9.67 9.11 12.43
C VAL A 183 10.26 8.13 11.42
N LYS A 184 9.96 6.85 11.57
CA LYS A 184 10.42 5.77 10.68
C LYS A 184 9.60 5.67 9.40
N ALA A 185 10.07 4.93 8.39
CA ALA A 185 9.43 4.89 7.08
C ALA A 185 8.11 4.10 7.09
N LEU A 186 8.15 2.82 7.46
CA LEU A 186 7.01 1.88 7.35
C LEU A 186 6.58 1.28 8.67
N ILE A 187 7.52 0.96 9.56
CA ILE A 187 7.24 0.28 10.83
C ILE A 187 7.68 1.19 11.96
N PRO A 188 6.77 1.57 12.89
CA PRO A 188 7.10 2.45 14.01
C PRO A 188 8.29 1.91 14.80
N GLY A 189 9.29 2.75 15.05
CA GLY A 189 10.48 2.39 15.81
C GLY A 189 11.52 1.52 15.10
N VAL A 190 11.20 0.88 13.96
CA VAL A 190 12.08 -0.10 13.30
C VAL A 190 12.60 0.44 11.96
N PHE A 191 11.74 0.65 11.01
CA PHE A 191 12.08 1.00 9.62
C PHE A 191 11.16 2.05 9.04
#